data_35ef76887b18e8e82eadff335e0925d0
#
_entry.id   35ef76887b18e8e82eadff335e0925d0
#
_cell.length_a   1.000
_cell.length_b   1.000
_cell.length_c   1.000
_cell.angle_alpha   90.00
_cell.angle_beta   90.00
_cell.angle_gamma   90.00
#
_symmetry.space_group_name_H-M   'P 1'
#
loop_
_entity.id
_entity.type
_entity.pdbx_description
1 polymer ?
#
loop_
_entity_poly.entity_id
_entity_poly.type
_entity_poly.pdbx_seq_one_letter_code
_entity_poly.pdbx_strand_id
1 'polypeptide(L)'
;MARAYEIDGVVPVVDPDAFVHPDAVLIGDVIVGPHCYIGPCACLRGDMGGIRLAEGASVQDACVIHSFPEAETVIDERGHIGHGAILHGCRVGINALVGMHAVVMDGAEVGDHAIVAAMSLVKAGMQIPAGVMVAGVPATIV
;
A
#
# COMPACT_ATOMS: atom_id res chain seq x y z
N MET A 1 -5.20 15.03 -13.96
CA MET A 1 -5.73 13.65 -14.08
C MET A 1 -4.58 12.67 -13.88
N ALA A 2 -4.77 11.66 -13.08
CA ALA A 2 -3.75 10.63 -12.83
C ALA A 2 -3.35 9.91 -14.13
N ARG A 3 -2.13 9.39 -14.18
CA ARG A 3 -1.65 8.57 -15.29
C ARG A 3 -2.11 7.13 -15.07
N ALA A 4 -3.21 6.75 -15.70
CA ALA A 4 -3.75 5.41 -15.62
C ALA A 4 -3.48 4.64 -16.92
N TYR A 5 -2.93 3.44 -16.79
CA TYR A 5 -2.54 2.61 -17.93
C TYR A 5 -3.26 1.26 -17.86
N GLU A 6 -3.82 0.87 -19.01
CA GLU A 6 -4.33 -0.49 -19.21
C GLU A 6 -3.19 -1.47 -19.38
N ILE A 7 -3.37 -2.68 -18.86
CA ILE A 7 -2.54 -3.83 -19.21
C ILE A 7 -3.42 -5.08 -19.35
N ASP A 8 -3.27 -5.80 -20.44
CA ASP A 8 -4.04 -7.03 -20.76
C ASP A 8 -5.57 -6.83 -20.65
N GLY A 9 -6.07 -5.67 -21.08
CA GLY A 9 -7.48 -5.34 -21.02
C GLY A 9 -8.00 -4.89 -19.66
N VAL A 10 -7.14 -4.82 -18.64
CA VAL A 10 -7.50 -4.38 -17.29
C VAL A 10 -7.07 -2.93 -17.07
N VAL A 11 -8.03 -2.12 -16.66
CA VAL A 11 -7.85 -0.67 -16.42
C VAL A 11 -8.03 -0.39 -14.93
N PRO A 12 -7.21 0.49 -14.34
CA PRO A 12 -7.43 0.92 -12.97
C PRO A 12 -8.83 1.50 -12.74
N VAL A 13 -9.43 1.17 -11.61
CA VAL A 13 -10.74 1.68 -11.19
C VAL A 13 -10.56 2.58 -9.97
N VAL A 14 -10.98 3.82 -10.09
CA VAL A 14 -10.87 4.84 -9.03
C VAL A 14 -12.25 5.34 -8.68
N ASP A 15 -12.62 5.25 -7.39
CA ASP A 15 -13.86 5.80 -6.90
C ASP A 15 -13.90 7.33 -7.12
N PRO A 16 -15.05 7.90 -7.54
CA PRO A 16 -15.16 9.34 -7.82
C PRO A 16 -14.86 10.22 -6.60
N ASP A 17 -15.03 9.72 -5.39
CA ASP A 17 -14.74 10.46 -4.17
C ASP A 17 -13.28 10.30 -3.69
N ALA A 18 -12.45 9.56 -4.43
CA ALA A 18 -11.02 9.46 -4.15
C ALA A 18 -10.24 10.61 -4.79
N PHE A 19 -9.15 11.00 -4.15
CA PHE A 19 -8.17 11.92 -4.73
C PHE A 19 -6.94 11.18 -5.19
N VAL A 20 -6.62 11.29 -6.47
CA VAL A 20 -5.37 10.76 -7.04
C VAL A 20 -4.61 11.92 -7.68
N HIS A 21 -3.40 12.19 -7.18
CA HIS A 21 -2.58 13.27 -7.71
C HIS A 21 -2.28 13.07 -9.20
N PRO A 22 -2.28 14.12 -10.03
CA PRO A 22 -2.02 13.99 -11.47
C PRO A 22 -0.69 13.32 -11.84
N ASP A 23 0.32 13.42 -10.99
CA ASP A 23 1.62 12.77 -11.19
C ASP A 23 1.72 11.35 -10.58
N ALA A 24 0.66 10.83 -10.02
CA ALA A 24 0.60 9.43 -9.63
C ALA A 24 0.43 8.53 -10.86
N VAL A 25 0.93 7.30 -10.78
CA VAL A 25 0.85 6.31 -11.86
C VAL A 25 0.08 5.09 -11.35
N LEU A 26 -1.00 4.73 -12.04
CA LEU A 26 -1.78 3.53 -11.79
C LEU A 26 -1.72 2.63 -13.02
N ILE A 27 -1.41 1.34 -12.83
CA ILE A 27 -1.27 0.39 -13.94
C ILE A 27 -2.07 -0.87 -13.65
N GLY A 28 -2.94 -1.26 -14.57
CA GLY A 28 -3.63 -2.55 -14.56
C GLY A 28 -4.64 -2.72 -13.44
N ASP A 29 -4.57 -3.84 -12.75
CA ASP A 29 -5.54 -4.25 -11.73
C ASP A 29 -5.35 -3.51 -10.40
N VAL A 30 -5.79 -2.27 -10.37
CA VAL A 30 -5.75 -1.37 -9.21
C VAL A 30 -7.18 -0.91 -8.93
N ILE A 31 -7.67 -1.14 -7.72
CA ILE A 31 -8.97 -0.64 -7.27
C ILE A 31 -8.76 0.30 -6.09
N VAL A 32 -9.18 1.54 -6.27
CA VAL A 32 -9.08 2.62 -5.27
C VAL A 32 -10.48 2.94 -4.76
N GLY A 33 -10.71 2.69 -3.48
CA GLY A 33 -11.99 2.94 -2.82
C GLY A 33 -12.28 4.41 -2.53
N PRO A 34 -13.47 4.70 -1.98
CA PRO A 34 -13.88 6.07 -1.70
C PRO A 34 -12.98 6.75 -0.66
N HIS A 35 -12.87 8.05 -0.75
CA HIS A 35 -12.11 8.89 0.18
C HIS A 35 -10.62 8.53 0.33
N CYS A 36 -10.08 7.70 -0.58
CA CYS A 36 -8.66 7.43 -0.63
C CYS A 36 -7.86 8.65 -1.09
N TYR A 37 -6.63 8.74 -0.64
CA TYR A 37 -5.65 9.72 -1.11
C TYR A 37 -4.44 9.00 -1.72
N ILE A 38 -4.06 9.41 -2.92
CA ILE A 38 -2.82 8.95 -3.57
C ILE A 38 -1.99 10.17 -3.95
N GLY A 39 -0.82 10.30 -3.34
CA GLY A 39 0.07 11.43 -3.48
C GLY A 39 0.88 11.45 -4.77
N PRO A 40 1.60 12.56 -5.02
CA PRO A 40 2.42 12.73 -6.22
C PRO A 40 3.52 11.67 -6.31
N CYS A 41 3.81 11.23 -7.51
CA CYS A 41 4.85 10.25 -7.83
C CYS A 41 4.65 8.86 -7.17
N ALA A 42 3.53 8.60 -6.52
CA ALA A 42 3.18 7.24 -6.10
C ALA A 42 2.93 6.37 -7.33
N CYS A 43 3.45 5.14 -7.31
CA CYS A 43 3.28 4.18 -8.40
C CYS A 43 2.62 2.91 -7.86
N LEU A 44 1.40 2.64 -8.33
CA LEU A 44 0.62 1.46 -8.00
C LEU A 44 0.53 0.59 -9.25
N ARG A 45 1.31 -0.49 -9.27
CA ARG A 45 1.45 -1.33 -10.45
C ARG A 45 0.80 -2.70 -10.23
N GLY A 46 -0.44 -2.84 -10.71
CA GLY A 46 -1.24 -4.07 -10.65
C GLY A 46 -1.13 -4.90 -11.93
N ASP A 47 0.07 -5.11 -12.43
CA ASP A 47 0.33 -5.84 -13.67
C ASP A 47 0.61 -7.34 -13.47
N MET A 48 0.93 -7.75 -12.26
CA MET A 48 1.19 -9.15 -11.90
C MET A 48 0.17 -9.67 -10.89
N GLY A 49 -0.06 -8.93 -9.82
CA GLY A 49 -1.11 -9.17 -8.84
C GLY A 49 -1.88 -7.89 -8.57
N GLY A 50 -3.09 -7.99 -8.06
CA GLY A 50 -3.97 -6.85 -7.82
C GLY A 50 -3.54 -5.98 -6.65
N ILE A 51 -4.02 -4.73 -6.67
CA ILE A 51 -3.85 -3.76 -5.59
C ILE A 51 -5.24 -3.28 -5.18
N ARG A 52 -5.54 -3.32 -3.89
CA ARG A 52 -6.84 -2.95 -3.33
C ARG A 52 -6.67 -1.94 -2.20
N LEU A 53 -7.26 -0.77 -2.36
CA LEU A 53 -7.31 0.26 -1.34
C LEU A 53 -8.75 0.42 -0.86
N ALA A 54 -8.99 0.14 0.42
CA ALA A 54 -10.29 0.33 1.05
C ALA A 54 -10.53 1.81 1.39
N GLU A 55 -11.74 2.11 1.86
CA GLU A 55 -12.17 3.48 2.15
C GLU A 55 -11.18 4.23 3.04
N GLY A 56 -10.84 5.44 2.64
CA GLY A 56 -10.00 6.35 3.42
C GLY A 56 -8.52 5.96 3.49
N ALA A 57 -8.09 4.94 2.76
CA ALA A 57 -6.68 4.59 2.70
C ALA A 57 -5.85 5.74 2.11
N SER A 58 -4.65 5.95 2.64
CA SER A 58 -3.76 7.03 2.22
C SER A 58 -2.41 6.49 1.78
N VAL A 59 -2.05 6.75 0.55
CA VAL A 59 -0.74 6.40 -0.03
C VAL A 59 -0.02 7.71 -0.33
N GLN A 60 1.02 7.99 0.43
CA GLN A 60 1.73 9.25 0.34
C GLN A 60 2.70 9.29 -0.86
N ASP A 61 3.41 10.40 -0.99
CA ASP A 61 4.29 10.71 -2.11
C ASP A 61 5.35 9.62 -2.33
N ALA A 62 5.63 9.31 -3.59
CA ALA A 62 6.70 8.43 -4.02
C ALA A 62 6.65 6.99 -3.47
N CYS A 63 5.50 6.54 -2.96
CA CYS A 63 5.33 5.14 -2.59
C CYS A 63 5.35 4.24 -3.83
N VAL A 64 5.85 3.02 -3.68
CA VAL A 64 5.78 1.99 -4.71
C VAL A 64 4.98 0.82 -4.15
N ILE A 65 3.89 0.48 -4.84
CA ILE A 65 3.04 -0.66 -4.47
C ILE A 65 2.97 -1.62 -5.65
N HIS A 66 3.32 -2.87 -5.38
CA HIS A 66 3.30 -3.94 -6.36
C HIS A 66 2.83 -5.23 -5.69
N SER A 67 2.64 -6.27 -6.47
CA SER A 67 2.33 -7.61 -5.97
C SER A 67 2.95 -8.66 -6.91
N PHE A 68 2.96 -9.90 -6.48
CA PHE A 68 3.39 -11.01 -7.31
C PHE A 68 2.17 -11.75 -7.89
N PRO A 69 2.36 -12.65 -8.88
CA PRO A 69 1.23 -13.37 -9.48
C PRO A 69 0.39 -14.12 -8.45
N GLU A 70 -0.92 -14.11 -8.65
CA GLU A 70 -1.92 -14.79 -7.79
C GLU A 70 -1.99 -14.25 -6.35
N ALA A 71 -1.42 -13.07 -6.10
CA ALA A 71 -1.48 -12.39 -4.81
C ALA A 71 -1.99 -10.96 -4.98
N GLU A 72 -2.42 -10.37 -3.88
CA GLU A 72 -2.83 -8.98 -3.84
C GLU A 72 -2.06 -8.22 -2.76
N THR A 73 -1.84 -6.92 -2.99
CA THR A 73 -1.48 -5.99 -1.93
C THR A 73 -2.73 -5.25 -1.52
N VAL A 74 -3.07 -5.34 -0.24
CA VAL A 74 -4.31 -4.80 0.31
C VAL A 74 -4.00 -3.78 1.39
N ILE A 75 -4.62 -2.60 1.28
CA ILE A 75 -4.61 -1.58 2.34
C ILE A 75 -6.05 -1.44 2.81
N ASP A 76 -6.30 -1.83 4.06
CA ASP A 76 -7.63 -1.76 4.66
C ASP A 76 -8.02 -0.31 5.01
N GLU A 77 -9.24 -0.15 5.54
CA GLU A 77 -9.83 1.16 5.79
C GLU A 77 -8.90 2.05 6.62
N ARG A 78 -8.66 3.25 6.12
CA ARG A 78 -7.81 4.25 6.76
C ARG A 78 -6.38 3.78 7.04
N GLY A 79 -5.90 2.72 6.38
CA GLY A 79 -4.49 2.36 6.39
C GLY A 79 -3.66 3.51 5.79
N HIS A 80 -2.55 3.84 6.43
CA HIS A 80 -1.73 4.99 6.05
C HIS A 80 -0.32 4.56 5.66
N ILE A 81 0.07 4.85 4.43
CA ILE A 81 1.37 4.48 3.88
C ILE A 81 2.21 5.75 3.73
N GLY A 82 3.25 5.85 4.55
CA GLY A 82 4.14 7.02 4.60
C GLY A 82 4.98 7.18 3.34
N HIS A 83 5.49 8.41 3.15
CA HIS A 83 6.25 8.79 1.96
C HIS A 83 7.37 7.80 1.63
N GLY A 84 7.50 7.42 0.38
CA GLY A 84 8.57 6.58 -0.11
C GLY A 84 8.54 5.12 0.36
N ALA A 85 7.50 4.69 1.06
CA ALA A 85 7.39 3.29 1.48
C ALA A 85 7.18 2.36 0.29
N ILE A 86 7.64 1.12 0.43
CA ILE A 86 7.49 0.07 -0.58
C ILE A 86 6.67 -1.07 0.01
N LEU A 87 5.56 -1.41 -0.67
CA LEU A 87 4.73 -2.54 -0.30
C LEU A 87 4.68 -3.55 -1.44
N HIS A 88 4.86 -4.81 -1.10
CA HIS A 88 4.87 -5.86 -2.12
C HIS A 88 4.16 -7.13 -1.60
N GLY A 89 2.98 -7.43 -2.17
CA GLY A 89 2.23 -8.64 -1.85
C GLY A 89 1.85 -8.79 -0.37
N CYS A 90 1.52 -7.70 0.30
CA CYS A 90 1.27 -7.66 1.74
C CYS A 90 -0.13 -7.11 2.06
N ARG A 91 -0.51 -7.19 3.33
CA ARG A 91 -1.73 -6.57 3.84
C ARG A 91 -1.41 -5.58 4.94
N VAL A 92 -2.02 -4.40 4.87
CA VAL A 92 -1.96 -3.36 5.90
C VAL A 92 -3.36 -3.21 6.49
N GLY A 93 -3.48 -3.48 7.79
CA GLY A 93 -4.76 -3.50 8.50
C GLY A 93 -5.38 -2.13 8.73
N ILE A 94 -6.58 -2.15 9.31
CA ILE A 94 -7.40 -0.96 9.59
C ILE A 94 -6.64 0.01 10.50
N ASN A 95 -6.59 1.29 10.10
CA ASN A 95 -5.89 2.35 10.83
C ASN A 95 -4.40 2.06 11.13
N ALA A 96 -3.79 1.10 10.44
CA ALA A 96 -2.38 0.84 10.62
C ALA A 96 -1.53 1.90 9.88
N LEU A 97 -0.33 2.13 10.39
CA LEU A 97 0.61 3.09 9.83
C LEU A 97 1.89 2.38 9.38
N VAL A 98 2.22 2.52 8.11
CA VAL A 98 3.54 2.17 7.59
C VAL A 98 4.36 3.44 7.45
N GLY A 99 5.45 3.53 8.20
CA GLY A 99 6.30 4.72 8.28
C GLY A 99 7.06 5.00 6.98
N MET A 100 7.60 6.21 6.88
CA MET A 100 8.34 6.69 5.71
C MET A 100 9.51 5.76 5.37
N HIS A 101 9.67 5.44 4.08
CA HIS A 101 10.72 4.57 3.55
C HIS A 101 10.78 3.16 4.19
N ALA A 102 9.73 2.73 4.85
CA ALA A 102 9.65 1.34 5.30
C ALA A 102 9.38 0.42 4.11
N VAL A 103 9.82 -0.84 4.23
CA VAL A 103 9.59 -1.88 3.24
C VAL A 103 8.78 -2.99 3.88
N VAL A 104 7.63 -3.36 3.28
CA VAL A 104 6.78 -4.47 3.73
C VAL A 104 6.73 -5.52 2.64
N MET A 105 7.24 -6.71 2.95
CA MET A 105 7.50 -7.77 1.97
C MET A 105 6.33 -8.76 1.84
N ASP A 106 6.47 -9.63 0.85
CA ASP A 106 5.47 -10.61 0.41
C ASP A 106 4.87 -11.43 1.56
N GLY A 107 3.55 -11.49 1.60
CA GLY A 107 2.82 -12.28 2.59
C GLY A 107 2.86 -11.74 4.02
N ALA A 108 3.50 -10.60 4.24
CA ALA A 108 3.46 -9.95 5.56
C ALA A 108 2.08 -9.33 5.81
N GLU A 109 1.67 -9.34 7.07
CA GLU A 109 0.44 -8.70 7.51
C GLU A 109 0.74 -7.73 8.65
N VAL A 110 0.39 -6.46 8.44
CA VAL A 110 0.45 -5.42 9.48
C VAL A 110 -0.92 -5.36 10.14
N GLY A 111 -1.01 -5.75 11.40
CA GLY A 111 -2.28 -5.83 12.12
C GLY A 111 -2.95 -4.46 12.29
N ASP A 112 -4.25 -4.48 12.60
CA ASP A 112 -5.03 -3.27 12.81
C ASP A 112 -4.40 -2.37 13.87
N HIS A 113 -4.37 -1.06 13.63
CA HIS A 113 -3.78 -0.07 14.53
C HIS A 113 -2.28 -0.26 14.84
N ALA A 114 -1.60 -1.18 14.14
CA ALA A 114 -0.16 -1.37 14.32
C ALA A 114 0.63 -0.25 13.61
N ILE A 115 1.85 -0.05 14.06
CA ILE A 115 2.77 0.93 13.48
C ILE A 115 4.06 0.22 13.05
N VAL A 116 4.41 0.41 11.79
CA VAL A 116 5.74 0.08 11.28
C VAL A 116 6.55 1.38 11.28
N ALA A 117 7.60 1.44 12.07
CA ALA A 117 8.43 2.64 12.15
C ALA A 117 9.11 2.96 10.82
N ALA A 118 9.43 4.24 10.61
CA ALA A 118 10.14 4.67 9.42
C ALA A 118 11.45 3.87 9.21
N MET A 119 11.83 3.62 7.96
CA MET A 119 13.06 2.92 7.56
C MET A 119 13.13 1.45 8.00
N SER A 120 12.01 0.86 8.43
CA SER A 120 11.97 -0.54 8.87
C SER A 120 11.83 -1.51 7.71
N LEU A 121 12.31 -2.75 7.91
CA LEU A 121 12.08 -3.86 6.98
C LEU A 121 11.19 -4.93 7.65
N VAL A 122 9.95 -5.03 7.20
CA VAL A 122 9.04 -6.11 7.57
C VAL A 122 9.28 -7.27 6.61
N LYS A 123 9.83 -8.37 7.13
CA LYS A 123 10.21 -9.54 6.33
C LYS A 123 8.98 -10.22 5.74
N ALA A 124 9.21 -10.96 4.65
CA ALA A 124 8.19 -11.81 4.04
C ALA A 124 7.54 -12.74 5.07
N GLY A 125 6.22 -12.83 5.03
CA GLY A 125 5.42 -13.69 5.91
C GLY A 125 5.31 -13.23 7.37
N MET A 126 5.92 -12.10 7.74
CA MET A 126 5.84 -11.60 9.12
C MET A 126 4.40 -11.21 9.48
N GLN A 127 3.94 -11.70 10.64
CA GLN A 127 2.63 -11.35 11.19
C GLN A 127 2.80 -10.36 12.33
N ILE A 128 2.43 -9.11 12.11
CA ILE A 128 2.51 -8.05 13.11
C ILE A 128 1.17 -7.98 13.83
N PRO A 129 1.10 -8.24 15.14
CA PRO A 129 -0.16 -8.17 15.89
C PRO A 129 -0.78 -6.78 15.85
N ALA A 130 -2.10 -6.71 16.09
CA ALA A 130 -2.80 -5.45 16.20
C ALA A 130 -2.26 -4.62 17.37
N GLY A 131 -2.21 -3.30 17.17
CA GLY A 131 -1.89 -2.33 18.21
C GLY A 131 -0.44 -2.28 18.67
N VAL A 132 0.47 -3.01 18.01
CA VAL A 132 1.90 -2.97 18.37
C VAL A 132 2.69 -2.07 17.44
N MET A 133 3.87 -1.67 17.88
CA MET A 133 4.85 -1.01 17.04
C MET A 133 6.02 -1.95 16.75
N VAL A 134 6.46 -1.98 15.50
CA VAL A 134 7.69 -2.66 15.08
C VAL A 134 8.67 -1.67 14.50
N ALA A 135 9.97 -1.94 14.69
CA ALA A 135 11.03 -1.09 14.19
C ALA A 135 12.28 -1.90 13.87
N GLY A 136 13.07 -1.42 12.94
CA GLY A 136 14.39 -1.95 12.63
C GLY A 136 14.49 -2.73 11.32
N VAL A 137 15.69 -3.23 11.04
CA VAL A 137 16.04 -4.01 9.86
C VAL A 137 16.81 -5.27 10.32
N PRO A 138 16.13 -6.43 10.44
CA PRO A 138 14.70 -6.65 10.30
C PRO A 138 13.87 -6.02 11.45
N ALA A 139 12.60 -5.73 11.17
CA ALA A 139 11.71 -5.15 12.16
C ALA A 139 11.39 -6.14 13.28
N THR A 140 11.38 -5.67 14.51
CA THR A 140 10.96 -6.40 15.70
C THR A 140 10.02 -5.54 16.54
N ILE A 141 9.22 -6.19 17.40
CA ILE A 141 8.31 -5.46 18.30
C ILE A 141 9.13 -4.63 19.30
N VAL A 142 8.76 -3.38 19.44
CA VAL A 142 9.36 -2.44 20.40
C VAL A 142 8.42 -2.13 21.56
#